data_91b68e4f583ece002a45f3df2bec2b9c
#
_entry.id   91b68e4f583ece002a45f3df2bec2b9c
#
_cell.length_a   1.000
_cell.length_b   1.000
_cell.length_c   1.000
_cell.angle_alpha   90.00
_cell.angle_beta   90.00
_cell.angle_gamma   90.00
#
_symmetry.space_group_name_H-M   'P 1'
#
loop_
_entity.id
_entity.type
_entity.pdbx_description
1 polymer ?
#
loop_
_entity_poly.entity_id
_entity_poly.type
_entity_poly.pdbx_seq_one_letter_code
_entity_poly.pdbx_strand_id
1 'polypeptide(L)' 'MLSDEEVCQQILGIFMKYRIRPTGLLRRNHFVGVRDADFQRGLNKAVENSWIKIKMGDRYTYELTEMGLAAGSSAVFKA' A
#
# COMPACT_ATOMS: atom_id res chain seq x y z
N MET A 1 -16.95 8.75 2.56
CA MET A 1 -15.97 8.02 3.35
C MET A 1 -15.48 6.81 2.58
N LEU A 2 -14.17 6.66 2.43
CA LEU A 2 -13.61 5.54 1.69
C LEU A 2 -13.68 4.26 2.51
N SER A 3 -13.94 3.14 1.84
CA SER A 3 -13.86 1.83 2.47
C SER A 3 -12.40 1.42 2.68
N ASP A 4 -12.18 0.43 3.53
CA ASP A 4 -10.83 -0.07 3.78
C ASP A 4 -10.20 -0.59 2.48
N GLU A 5 -10.99 -1.23 1.63
CA GLU A 5 -10.53 -1.72 0.34
C GLU A 5 -10.13 -0.59 -0.60
N GLU A 6 -10.92 0.47 -0.65
CA GLU A 6 -10.62 1.63 -1.49
C GLU A 6 -9.32 2.28 -1.07
N VAL A 7 -9.12 2.47 0.24
CA VAL A 7 -7.89 3.04 0.76
C VAL A 7 -6.71 2.10 0.48
N CYS A 8 -6.92 0.81 0.66
CA CYS A 8 -5.90 -0.19 0.36
C CYS A 8 -5.47 -0.12 -1.11
N GLN A 9 -6.42 0.02 -2.03
CA GLN A 9 -6.14 0.16 -3.46
C GLN A 9 -5.39 1.46 -3.74
N GLN A 10 -5.72 2.55 -3.04
CA GLN A 10 -4.98 3.80 -3.16
C GLN A 10 -3.52 3.62 -2.74
N ILE A 11 -3.29 2.92 -1.64
CA ILE A 11 -1.93 2.66 -1.15
C ILE A 11 -1.15 1.84 -2.17
N LEU A 12 -1.73 0.77 -2.68
CA LEU A 12 -1.08 -0.06 -3.70
C LEU A 12 -0.84 0.74 -4.98
N GLY A 13 -1.79 1.61 -5.35
CA GLY A 13 -1.64 2.48 -6.51
C GLY A 13 -0.45 3.42 -6.38
N ILE A 14 -0.18 3.90 -5.17
CA ILE A 14 0.98 4.75 -4.93
C ILE A 14 2.27 3.97 -5.11
N PHE A 15 2.33 2.72 -4.66
CA PHE A 15 3.49 1.85 -4.95
C PHE A 15 3.67 1.69 -6.46
N MET A 16 2.60 1.51 -7.20
CA MET A 16 2.67 1.39 -8.67
C MET A 16 3.14 2.69 -9.30
N LYS A 17 2.67 3.84 -8.79
CA LYS A 17 3.07 5.16 -9.28
C LYS A 17 4.58 5.36 -9.20
N TYR A 18 5.20 4.90 -8.14
CA TYR A 18 6.64 5.00 -7.94
C TYR A 18 7.39 3.82 -8.55
N ARG A 19 6.67 2.92 -9.22
CA ARG A 19 7.25 1.73 -9.87
C ARG A 19 8.06 0.87 -8.91
N ILE A 20 7.54 0.72 -7.70
CA ILE A 20 8.19 -0.08 -6.68
C ILE A 20 8.06 -1.56 -7.02
N ARG A 21 9.17 -2.26 -6.96
CA ARG A 21 9.20 -3.71 -7.17
C ARG A 21 8.95 -4.45 -5.85
N PRO A 22 8.65 -5.75 -5.89
CA PRO A 22 8.60 -6.54 -4.66
C PRO A 22 9.88 -6.36 -3.85
N THR A 23 9.76 -6.28 -2.54
CA THR A 23 10.79 -5.93 -1.57
C THR A 23 11.20 -4.45 -1.60
N GLY A 24 10.63 -3.65 -2.51
CA GLY A 24 10.83 -2.20 -2.52
C GLY A 24 10.13 -1.53 -1.35
N LEU A 25 10.67 -0.42 -0.88
CA LEU A 25 10.20 0.27 0.31
C LEU A 25 9.69 1.66 -0.01
N LEU A 26 8.59 2.04 0.65
CA LEU A 26 8.12 3.43 0.67
C LEU A 26 7.90 3.84 2.12
N ARG A 27 8.06 5.13 2.38
CA ARG A 27 7.79 5.71 3.69
C ARG A 27 6.41 6.35 3.71
N ARG A 28 5.92 6.64 4.92
CA ARG A 28 4.60 7.26 5.10
C ARG A 28 4.45 8.56 4.31
N ASN A 29 5.49 9.36 4.24
CA ASN A 29 5.44 10.65 3.55
C ASN A 29 5.29 10.54 2.03
N HIS A 30 5.43 9.36 1.45
CA HIS A 30 5.14 9.14 0.04
C HIS A 30 3.63 9.04 -0.23
N PHE A 31 2.83 8.80 0.80
CA PHE A 31 1.38 8.61 0.66
C PHE A 31 0.65 9.93 0.87
N VAL A 32 0.93 10.89 -0.01
CA VAL A 32 0.31 12.21 0.05
C VAL A 32 -1.17 12.11 -0.38
N GLY A 33 -2.03 12.81 0.31
CA GLY A 33 -3.45 12.82 0.00
C GLY A 33 -4.26 11.74 0.70
N VAL A 34 -3.61 10.88 1.47
CA VAL A 34 -4.30 9.87 2.28
C VAL A 34 -4.28 10.30 3.74
N ARG A 35 -5.44 10.43 4.35
CA ARG A 35 -5.54 10.80 5.77
C ARG A 35 -4.96 9.71 6.65
N ASP A 36 -4.39 10.09 7.79
CA ASP A 36 -3.78 9.13 8.71
C ASP A 36 -4.76 8.04 9.15
N ALA A 37 -6.00 8.42 9.48
CA ALA A 37 -7.01 7.45 9.90
C ALA A 37 -7.33 6.46 8.77
N ASP A 38 -7.51 6.97 7.57
CA ASP A 38 -7.79 6.13 6.40
C ASP A 38 -6.59 5.28 6.05
N PHE A 39 -5.40 5.88 6.07
CA PHE A 39 -4.16 5.18 5.77
C PHE A 39 -3.97 3.99 6.71
N GLN A 40 -4.21 4.20 8.01
CA GLN A 40 -4.06 3.14 9.01
C GLN A 40 -4.99 1.96 8.72
N ARG A 41 -6.24 2.25 8.37
CA ARG A 41 -7.22 1.21 8.03
C ARG A 41 -6.83 0.45 6.76
N GLY A 42 -6.46 1.18 5.72
CA GLY A 42 -6.05 0.56 4.46
C GLY A 42 -4.77 -0.23 4.62
N LEU A 43 -3.82 0.30 5.39
CA LEU A 43 -2.57 -0.41 5.67
C LEU A 43 -2.82 -1.71 6.42
N ASN A 44 -3.68 -1.65 7.45
CA ASN A 44 -4.03 -2.86 8.22
C ASN A 44 -4.63 -3.93 7.29
N LYS A 45 -5.50 -3.51 6.37
CA LYS A 45 -6.10 -4.42 5.40
C LYS A 45 -5.05 -5.02 4.48
N ALA A 46 -4.13 -4.21 4.00
CA ALA A 46 -3.06 -4.67 3.11
C ALA A 46 -2.12 -5.64 3.83
N VAL A 47 -1.79 -5.37 5.08
CA VAL A 47 -0.95 -6.27 5.89
C VAL A 47 -1.68 -7.58 6.14
N GLU A 48 -2.97 -7.52 6.45
CA GLU A 48 -3.80 -8.71 6.65
C GLU A 48 -3.83 -9.59 5.40
N ASN A 49 -3.85 -8.97 4.22
CA ASN A 49 -3.84 -9.69 2.95
C ASN A 49 -2.44 -10.08 2.49
N SER A 50 -1.42 -9.80 3.26
CA SER A 50 -0.01 -10.05 2.92
C SER A 50 0.47 -9.27 1.69
N TRP A 51 -0.17 -8.15 1.39
CA TRP A 51 0.22 -7.29 0.26
C TRP A 51 1.34 -6.33 0.63
N ILE A 52 1.39 -5.93 1.89
CA ILE A 52 2.41 -5.00 2.41
C ILE A 52 2.92 -5.55 3.73
N LYS A 53 4.21 -5.36 3.99
CA LYS A 53 4.82 -5.66 5.28
C LYS A 53 5.34 -4.38 5.90
N ILE A 54 5.19 -4.25 7.22
CA ILE A 54 5.78 -3.15 7.95
C ILE A 54 7.19 -3.60 8.36
N LYS A 55 8.18 -2.79 7.99
CA LYS A 55 9.56 -3.16 8.29
C LYS A 55 9.83 -3.02 9.79
N MET A 56 10.36 -4.07 10.38
CA MET A 56 10.71 -4.08 11.79
C MET A 56 11.79 -3.03 12.08
N GLY A 57 11.58 -2.27 13.14
CA GLY A 57 12.52 -1.25 13.55
C GLY A 57 12.27 0.12 12.94
N ASP A 58 11.47 0.22 11.89
CA ASP A 58 11.09 1.49 11.29
C ASP A 58 9.60 1.48 10.95
N ARG A 59 8.80 2.08 11.82
CA ARG A 59 7.33 2.08 11.72
C ARG A 59 6.81 2.81 10.50
N TYR A 60 7.63 3.63 9.87
CA TYR A 60 7.20 4.46 8.75
C TYR A 60 7.70 3.94 7.41
N THR A 61 8.27 2.75 7.40
CA THR A 61 8.74 2.11 6.17
C THR A 61 7.89 0.89 5.87
N TYR A 62 7.34 0.85 4.65
CA TYR A 62 6.41 -0.20 4.22
C TYR A 62 6.98 -0.91 3.01
N GLU A 63 6.98 -2.23 3.05
CA GLU A 63 7.53 -3.06 1.97
C GLU A 63 6.40 -3.66 1.13
N LEU A 64 6.51 -3.52 -0.19
CA LEU A 64 5.58 -4.16 -1.12
C LEU A 64 5.95 -5.64 -1.28
N THR A 65 4.96 -6.52 -1.21
CA THR A 65 5.16 -7.95 -1.46
C THR A 65 4.82 -8.28 -2.91
N GLU A 66 5.16 -9.48 -3.35
CA GLU A 66 4.77 -9.96 -4.67
C GLU A 66 3.25 -10.01 -4.82
N MET A 67 2.55 -10.43 -3.77
CA MET A 67 1.09 -10.44 -3.76
C MET A 67 0.53 -9.02 -3.87
N GLY A 68 1.17 -8.06 -3.20
CA GLY A 68 0.80 -6.66 -3.27
C GLY A 68 0.99 -6.10 -4.67
N LEU A 69 2.09 -6.45 -5.32
CA LEU A 69 2.33 -6.04 -6.70
C LEU A 69 1.26 -6.58 -7.63
N ALA A 70 0.91 -7.85 -7.50
CA ALA A 70 -0.13 -8.48 -8.31
C ALA A 70 -1.48 -7.81 -8.09
N ALA A 71 -1.83 -7.54 -6.83
CA ALA A 71 -3.10 -6.90 -6.49
C ALA A 71 -3.16 -5.45 -7.02
N GLY A 72 -2.08 -4.70 -6.85
CA GLY A 72 -2.00 -3.32 -7.34
C GLY A 72 -2.02 -3.24 -8.86
N SER A 73 -1.28 -4.12 -9.53
CA SER A 73 -1.27 -4.18 -10.99
C SER A 73 -2.63 -4.53 -11.56
N SER A 74 -3.32 -5.47 -10.92
CA SER A 74 -4.67 -5.85 -11.33
C SER A 74 -5.63 -4.68 -11.20
N ALA A 75 -5.53 -3.90 -10.12
CA ALA A 75 -6.36 -2.71 -9.93
C ALA A 75 -6.08 -1.64 -10.97
N VAL A 76 -4.81 -1.43 -11.32
CA VAL A 76 -4.39 -0.44 -12.31
C VAL A 76 -4.87 -0.81 -13.71
N PHE A 77 -4.79 -2.08 -14.08
CA PHE A 77 -5.20 -2.54 -15.40
C PHE A 77 -6.69 -2.78 -15.53
N LYS A 78 -7.42 -2.71 -14.45
CA LYS A 78 -8.86 -2.86 -14.46
C LYS A 78 -9.50 -1.51 -14.72
N ALA A 79 -9.46 -1.12 -15.94
CA ALA A 79 -10.06 0.14 -16.36
C ALA A 79 -11.56 -0.02 -16.55
#